data_e009ab0aa3ba8f2f60947dff28067110
#
_entry.id   e009ab0aa3ba8f2f60947dff28067110
#
_cell.length_a   1.000
_cell.length_b   1.000
_cell.length_c   1.000
_cell.angle_alpha   90.00
_cell.angle_beta   90.00
_cell.angle_gamma   90.00
#
_symmetry.space_group_name_H-M   'P 1'
#
loop_
_entity.id
_entity.type
_entity.pdbx_description
1 polymer ?
#
loop_
_entity_poly.entity_id
_entity_poly.type
_entity_poly.pdbx_seq_one_letter_code
_entity_poly.pdbx_strand_id
1 'polypeptide(L)'
;MMSSMISRRAMLSGMMAAPAWAAVERPNLLLILTDQQGHTAWSGCGNPYLKTPAMDRLAARGTTFSEAYCTYPVCSPSRSSIFTGRMPHETGVEVNGRPIVAGMPTMGEVFTSAGYKTVYAGKWHLPKSFDGMTGFEKLVGGSALGRDMDEPVARECAKWLRGPGAQQPFLMVVSFMNPHDICDWIRQHPGTRHHVNVSQYPPAPGNMAVDPDEPECMQYHRSEGYDLMSQGIGVAAEWRRNDVRQYLHDYYRMVETVDGHIATVMRALEETGLDRRTVVLLASDHGEGQGGHRWAQKAAFYEESVHVPMMMAGPGVSQGVTNRLASLLDIVPTFCDYAGVAAPSDVRGVSLRKEASREYVVSELRYQDASRDGRMVRSARYKYVVFRSGANAEQLFDLEQDPGEVENLARRPEAVGELARHRRMLAEWSRQTGDRFRPAS
;
A
#
# COMPACT_ATOMS: atom_id res chain seq x y z
N MET A 1 12.66 40.70 85.94
CA MET A 1 13.08 41.53 84.83
C MET A 1 12.98 40.63 83.56
N MET A 2 12.34 41.08 82.61
CA MET A 2 11.65 40.51 81.41
C MET A 2 12.21 39.24 80.80
N SER A 3 11.36 38.23 80.86
CA SER A 3 11.49 36.98 80.13
C SER A 3 10.89 37.17 78.73
N SER A 4 11.62 36.82 77.62
CA SER A 4 11.12 36.85 76.30
C SER A 4 10.78 35.42 75.86
N MET A 5 9.47 35.21 75.61
CA MET A 5 8.94 33.94 74.98
C MET A 5 9.23 33.94 73.47
N ILE A 6 9.92 32.94 72.98
CA ILE A 6 10.11 32.68 71.58
C ILE A 6 9.05 31.66 71.10
N SER A 7 8.14 32.16 70.27
CA SER A 7 7.07 31.41 69.66
C SER A 7 7.63 30.46 68.60
N ARG A 8 7.35 29.16 68.72
CA ARG A 8 7.62 28.14 67.65
C ARG A 8 6.52 28.20 66.56
N ARG A 9 6.81 28.81 65.45
CA ARG A 9 5.98 28.69 64.26
C ARG A 9 6.25 27.30 63.60
N ALA A 10 5.22 26.48 63.54
CA ALA A 10 5.20 25.22 62.76
C ALA A 10 5.23 25.57 61.27
N MET A 11 6.27 25.14 60.55
CA MET A 11 6.28 25.10 59.08
C MET A 11 5.49 23.89 58.61
N LEU A 12 4.29 24.14 58.10
CA LEU A 12 3.55 23.17 57.29
C LEU A 12 4.22 23.16 55.93
N SER A 13 5.04 22.13 55.67
CA SER A 13 5.53 21.78 54.33
C SER A 13 4.37 21.25 53.48
N GLY A 14 3.80 22.14 52.68
CA GLY A 14 2.85 21.71 51.63
C GLY A 14 3.60 20.87 50.57
N MET A 15 3.41 19.57 50.59
CA MET A 15 3.74 18.73 49.47
C MET A 15 2.81 19.10 48.29
N MET A 16 3.31 19.90 47.36
CA MET A 16 2.69 20.02 46.05
C MET A 16 2.78 18.66 45.37
N ALA A 17 1.63 17.97 45.28
CA ALA A 17 1.50 16.84 44.42
C ALA A 17 1.79 17.30 42.97
N ALA A 18 2.85 16.76 42.36
CA ALA A 18 3.10 16.96 40.96
C ALA A 18 1.84 16.54 40.16
N PRO A 19 1.43 17.30 39.15
CA PRO A 19 0.29 16.91 38.34
C PRO A 19 0.60 15.54 37.77
N ALA A 20 -0.25 14.53 38.05
CA ALA A 20 -0.22 13.25 37.40
C ALA A 20 -0.42 13.54 35.88
N TRP A 21 0.65 13.42 35.13
CA TRP A 21 0.55 13.40 33.66
C TRP A 21 -0.47 12.32 33.33
N ALA A 22 -1.64 12.74 32.84
CA ALA A 22 -2.62 11.80 32.32
C ALA A 22 -1.86 10.91 31.33
N ALA A 23 -1.80 9.63 31.61
CA ALA A 23 -1.18 8.65 30.71
C ALA A 23 -1.81 8.89 29.34
N VAL A 24 -1.00 9.28 28.35
CA VAL A 24 -1.47 9.46 26.98
C VAL A 24 -2.11 8.13 26.58
N GLU A 25 -3.43 8.12 26.45
CA GLU A 25 -4.18 6.91 26.14
C GLU A 25 -3.68 6.42 24.79
N ARG A 26 -3.05 5.24 24.76
CA ARG A 26 -2.48 4.67 23.54
C ARG A 26 -3.62 4.39 22.56
N PRO A 27 -3.60 4.97 21.35
CA PRO A 27 -4.67 4.72 20.39
C PRO A 27 -4.67 3.27 19.94
N ASN A 28 -5.84 2.77 19.57
CA ASN A 28 -5.93 1.57 18.78
C ASN A 28 -5.45 1.87 17.37
N LEU A 29 -4.97 0.83 16.68
CA LEU A 29 -4.48 0.90 15.32
C LEU A 29 -5.24 -0.10 14.46
N LEU A 30 -5.77 0.37 13.34
CA LEU A 30 -6.47 -0.46 12.36
C LEU A 30 -5.83 -0.25 10.99
N LEU A 31 -5.22 -1.30 10.45
CA LEU A 31 -4.76 -1.35 9.07
C LEU A 31 -5.78 -2.11 8.22
N ILE A 32 -6.36 -1.44 7.22
CA ILE A 32 -7.22 -2.06 6.21
C ILE A 32 -6.42 -2.15 4.93
N LEU A 33 -6.26 -3.35 4.41
CA LEU A 33 -5.58 -3.61 3.14
C LEU A 33 -6.57 -4.18 2.12
N THR A 34 -6.59 -3.61 0.94
CA THR A 34 -7.14 -4.24 -0.27
C THR A 34 -6.00 -4.89 -1.06
N ASP A 35 -6.30 -5.82 -1.95
CA ASP A 35 -5.31 -6.47 -2.80
C ASP A 35 -5.55 -6.09 -4.26
N GLN A 36 -4.54 -5.52 -4.90
CA GLN A 36 -4.56 -5.19 -6.32
C GLN A 36 -5.51 -4.01 -6.68
N GLN A 37 -5.66 -3.03 -5.78
CA GLN A 37 -6.45 -1.83 -6.05
C GLN A 37 -5.55 -0.67 -6.47
N GLY A 38 -5.70 -0.19 -7.71
CA GLY A 38 -5.01 1.00 -8.21
C GLY A 38 -5.60 2.29 -7.64
N HIS A 39 -4.80 3.33 -7.61
CA HIS A 39 -5.16 4.65 -7.06
C HIS A 39 -6.44 5.24 -7.68
N THR A 40 -6.66 5.03 -8.99
CA THR A 40 -7.83 5.54 -9.71
C THR A 40 -9.12 4.72 -9.49
N ALA A 41 -9.04 3.61 -8.75
CA ALA A 41 -10.14 2.69 -8.55
C ALA A 41 -10.90 2.95 -7.23
N TRP A 42 -11.33 4.19 -6.99
CA TRP A 42 -12.27 4.60 -5.94
C TRP A 42 -12.97 5.92 -6.30
N SER A 43 -14.16 6.20 -5.75
CA SER A 43 -14.96 7.37 -6.16
C SER A 43 -14.34 8.69 -5.76
N GLY A 44 -13.67 8.78 -4.62
CA GLY A 44 -13.10 10.03 -4.12
C GLY A 44 -11.89 10.55 -4.92
N CYS A 45 -11.28 9.75 -5.81
CA CYS A 45 -10.29 10.24 -6.77
C CYS A 45 -10.93 10.88 -8.02
N GLY A 46 -12.26 10.99 -8.07
CA GLY A 46 -12.99 11.55 -9.20
C GLY A 46 -13.45 10.52 -10.25
N ASN A 47 -13.32 9.22 -9.97
CA ASN A 47 -13.79 8.18 -10.88
C ASN A 47 -15.33 8.02 -10.78
N PRO A 48 -16.10 8.39 -11.84
CA PRO A 48 -17.56 8.36 -11.78
C PRO A 48 -18.17 6.98 -12.04
N TYR A 49 -17.37 5.97 -12.38
CA TYR A 49 -17.84 4.64 -12.82
C TYR A 49 -17.95 3.62 -11.69
N LEU A 50 -17.63 4.02 -10.46
CA LEU A 50 -17.81 3.19 -9.25
C LEU A 50 -18.20 4.07 -8.06
N LYS A 51 -18.71 3.42 -7.02
CA LYS A 51 -19.13 4.06 -5.76
C LYS A 51 -18.47 3.36 -4.57
N THR A 52 -17.66 4.09 -3.85
CA THR A 52 -16.95 3.58 -2.66
C THR A 52 -17.24 4.45 -1.43
N PRO A 53 -18.49 4.44 -0.94
CA PRO A 53 -18.92 5.35 0.12
C PRO A 53 -18.21 5.12 1.46
N ALA A 54 -17.65 3.95 1.74
CA ALA A 54 -16.89 3.72 2.97
C ALA A 54 -15.50 4.36 2.88
N MET A 55 -14.81 4.21 1.75
CA MET A 55 -13.53 4.88 1.49
C MET A 55 -13.72 6.40 1.46
N ASP A 56 -14.78 6.91 0.81
CA ASP A 56 -15.11 8.34 0.76
C ASP A 56 -15.32 8.93 2.16
N ARG A 57 -16.04 8.22 3.05
CA ARG A 57 -16.23 8.65 4.45
C ARG A 57 -14.92 8.63 5.24
N LEU A 58 -14.05 7.65 5.01
CA LEU A 58 -12.73 7.60 5.66
C LEU A 58 -11.88 8.79 5.20
N ALA A 59 -11.79 9.05 3.91
CA ALA A 59 -11.07 10.17 3.33
C ALA A 59 -11.57 11.53 3.84
N ALA A 60 -12.90 11.72 3.93
CA ALA A 60 -13.51 12.95 4.43
C ALA A 60 -13.21 13.22 5.93
N ARG A 61 -12.86 12.19 6.70
CA ARG A 61 -12.56 12.30 8.14
C ARG A 61 -11.07 12.45 8.45
N GLY A 62 -10.19 12.40 7.44
CA GLY A 62 -8.76 12.37 7.64
C GLY A 62 -7.92 12.85 6.48
N THR A 63 -6.74 12.33 6.34
CA THR A 63 -5.78 12.68 5.29
C THR A 63 -5.80 11.65 4.17
N THR A 64 -5.97 12.11 2.94
CA THR A 64 -5.73 11.34 1.72
C THR A 64 -4.34 11.67 1.18
N PHE A 65 -3.53 10.65 0.91
CA PHE A 65 -2.22 10.77 0.28
C PHE A 65 -2.39 10.53 -1.22
N SER A 66 -2.39 11.61 -2.01
CA SER A 66 -2.60 11.51 -3.46
C SER A 66 -1.41 10.92 -4.21
N GLU A 67 -0.25 10.83 -3.58
CA GLU A 67 1.00 10.33 -4.16
C GLU A 67 1.57 9.18 -3.33
N ALA A 68 0.81 8.07 -3.21
CA ALA A 68 1.20 6.91 -2.42
C ALA A 68 1.58 5.72 -3.33
N TYR A 69 2.76 5.13 -3.06
CA TYR A 69 3.36 4.12 -3.94
C TYR A 69 3.70 2.83 -3.20
N CYS A 70 3.47 1.69 -3.86
CA CYS A 70 3.96 0.41 -3.37
C CYS A 70 5.47 0.26 -3.62
N THR A 71 6.11 -0.55 -2.79
CA THR A 71 7.54 -0.86 -2.92
C THR A 71 7.83 -1.90 -4.00
N TYR A 72 6.78 -2.60 -4.42
CA TYR A 72 6.86 -3.69 -5.37
C TYR A 72 5.46 -3.99 -5.92
N PRO A 73 5.24 -3.98 -7.24
CA PRO A 73 3.93 -4.23 -7.80
C PRO A 73 3.57 -5.73 -7.87
N VAL A 74 3.77 -6.47 -6.75
CA VAL A 74 3.37 -7.88 -6.55
C VAL A 74 3.13 -8.14 -5.06
N CYS A 75 2.16 -8.97 -4.74
CA CYS A 75 1.60 -9.14 -3.39
C CYS A 75 2.62 -9.43 -2.29
N SER A 76 3.31 -10.61 -2.30
CA SER A 76 4.19 -11.00 -1.18
C SER A 76 5.34 -10.04 -0.95
N PRO A 77 6.07 -9.56 -1.99
CA PRO A 77 7.11 -8.57 -1.80
C PRO A 77 6.59 -7.27 -1.18
N SER A 78 5.50 -6.70 -1.72
CA SER A 78 4.91 -5.48 -1.17
C SER A 78 4.42 -5.67 0.27
N ARG A 79 3.76 -6.79 0.57
CA ARG A 79 3.31 -7.12 1.93
C ARG A 79 4.48 -7.26 2.90
N SER A 80 5.62 -7.83 2.46
CA SER A 80 6.81 -7.88 3.31
C SER A 80 7.26 -6.49 3.74
N SER A 81 7.20 -5.51 2.83
CA SER A 81 7.51 -4.12 3.13
C SER A 81 6.48 -3.47 4.07
N ILE A 82 5.19 -3.72 3.85
CA ILE A 82 4.10 -3.21 4.72
C ILE A 82 4.30 -3.67 6.16
N PHE A 83 4.69 -4.94 6.38
CA PHE A 83 4.80 -5.50 7.73
C PHE A 83 6.15 -5.28 8.41
N THR A 84 7.20 -4.93 7.67
CA THR A 84 8.54 -4.73 8.24
C THR A 84 9.05 -3.29 8.14
N GLY A 85 8.50 -2.47 7.26
CA GLY A 85 9.05 -1.16 6.92
C GLY A 85 10.37 -1.22 6.14
N ARG A 86 10.69 -2.37 5.51
CA ARG A 86 11.94 -2.65 4.77
C ARG A 86 11.66 -2.92 3.30
N MET A 87 12.68 -2.70 2.46
CA MET A 87 12.57 -3.01 1.04
C MET A 87 12.55 -4.53 0.78
N PRO A 88 11.91 -4.99 -0.31
CA PRO A 88 11.79 -6.42 -0.62
C PRO A 88 13.13 -7.16 -0.71
N HIS A 89 14.18 -6.55 -1.29
CA HIS A 89 15.52 -7.16 -1.32
C HIS A 89 16.12 -7.32 0.07
N GLU A 90 15.79 -6.45 1.04
CA GLU A 90 16.24 -6.54 2.44
C GLU A 90 15.44 -7.63 3.19
N THR A 91 14.14 -7.75 2.92
CA THR A 91 13.29 -8.78 3.55
C THR A 91 13.55 -10.18 3.00
N GLY A 92 14.22 -10.31 1.84
CA GLY A 92 14.40 -11.55 1.12
C GLY A 92 13.17 -12.04 0.36
N VAL A 93 12.08 -11.25 0.37
CA VAL A 93 10.81 -11.57 -0.30
C VAL A 93 10.74 -10.83 -1.63
N GLU A 94 11.47 -11.32 -2.62
CA GLU A 94 11.51 -10.72 -3.96
C GLU A 94 10.57 -11.42 -4.97
N VAL A 95 9.91 -12.49 -4.54
CA VAL A 95 8.88 -13.21 -5.30
C VAL A 95 7.83 -13.77 -4.35
N ASN A 96 6.65 -14.08 -4.86
CA ASN A 96 5.58 -14.68 -4.05
C ASN A 96 6.01 -16.01 -3.41
N GLY A 97 5.53 -16.24 -2.18
CA GLY A 97 5.73 -17.50 -1.46
C GLY A 97 7.09 -17.66 -0.76
N ARG A 98 7.92 -16.61 -0.72
CA ARG A 98 9.14 -16.59 0.10
C ARG A 98 8.83 -16.04 1.50
N PRO A 99 9.42 -16.62 2.56
CA PRO A 99 9.31 -16.06 3.91
C PRO A 99 10.22 -14.82 4.06
N ILE A 100 9.86 -13.94 4.99
CA ILE A 100 10.75 -12.88 5.47
C ILE A 100 11.99 -13.53 6.11
N VAL A 101 13.16 -12.94 5.91
CA VAL A 101 14.41 -13.43 6.50
C VAL A 101 14.29 -13.53 8.02
N ALA A 102 14.87 -14.60 8.59
CA ALA A 102 14.80 -14.87 10.03
C ALA A 102 15.40 -13.72 10.85
N GLY A 103 14.76 -13.39 11.96
CA GLY A 103 15.21 -12.34 12.88
C GLY A 103 14.78 -10.91 12.49
N MET A 104 14.12 -10.72 11.36
CA MET A 104 13.54 -9.42 11.00
C MET A 104 12.13 -9.29 11.62
N PRO A 105 11.92 -8.35 12.56
CA PRO A 105 10.63 -8.23 13.23
C PRO A 105 9.56 -7.67 12.30
N THR A 106 8.37 -8.24 12.39
CA THR A 106 7.16 -7.68 11.78
C THR A 106 6.50 -6.68 12.71
N MET A 107 5.60 -5.84 12.19
CA MET A 107 4.79 -4.95 13.04
C MET A 107 4.00 -5.73 14.10
N GLY A 108 3.58 -6.97 13.82
CA GLY A 108 2.92 -7.82 14.80
C GLY A 108 3.78 -8.07 16.03
N GLU A 109 5.04 -8.43 15.85
CA GLU A 109 6.00 -8.66 16.94
C GLU A 109 6.34 -7.37 17.67
N VAL A 110 6.56 -6.26 16.94
CA VAL A 110 6.84 -4.93 17.51
C VAL A 110 5.71 -4.50 18.46
N PHE A 111 4.46 -4.59 18.00
CA PHE A 111 3.31 -4.15 18.78
C PHE A 111 2.93 -5.13 19.89
N THR A 112 3.09 -6.43 19.69
CA THR A 112 2.92 -7.42 20.78
C THR A 112 3.90 -7.17 21.90
N SER A 113 5.17 -6.92 21.58
CA SER A 113 6.22 -6.58 22.56
C SER A 113 5.93 -5.27 23.30
N ALA A 114 5.22 -4.34 22.65
CA ALA A 114 4.76 -3.08 23.24
C ALA A 114 3.47 -3.21 24.07
N GLY A 115 2.91 -4.42 24.22
CA GLY A 115 1.71 -4.71 25.00
C GLY A 115 0.39 -4.42 24.28
N TYR A 116 0.39 -4.36 22.96
CA TYR A 116 -0.84 -4.32 22.16
C TYR A 116 -1.39 -5.73 21.95
N LYS A 117 -2.72 -5.85 21.92
CA LYS A 117 -3.37 -7.04 21.38
C LYS A 117 -3.29 -6.97 19.86
N THR A 118 -2.55 -7.87 19.25
CA THR A 118 -2.33 -7.90 17.80
C THR A 118 -3.17 -8.98 17.16
N VAL A 119 -4.04 -8.60 16.22
CA VAL A 119 -4.96 -9.53 15.54
C VAL A 119 -4.91 -9.33 14.02
N TYR A 120 -5.08 -10.44 13.31
CA TYR A 120 -5.05 -10.47 11.85
C TYR A 120 -6.24 -11.21 11.27
N ALA A 121 -6.84 -10.66 10.23
CA ALA A 121 -7.88 -11.32 9.45
C ALA A 121 -7.64 -11.13 7.95
N GLY A 122 -7.84 -12.18 7.16
CA GLY A 122 -7.79 -12.15 5.70
C GLY A 122 -6.51 -12.70 5.09
N LYS A 123 -6.12 -12.16 3.93
CA LYS A 123 -4.98 -12.61 3.12
C LYS A 123 -3.65 -12.26 3.79
N TRP A 124 -2.82 -13.27 4.05
CA TRP A 124 -1.45 -13.08 4.55
C TRP A 124 -0.39 -13.08 3.44
N HIS A 125 -0.31 -14.18 2.71
CA HIS A 125 0.50 -14.38 1.50
C HIS A 125 2.04 -14.21 1.67
N LEU A 126 2.58 -14.31 2.87
CA LEU A 126 4.03 -14.21 3.10
C LEU A 126 4.70 -15.56 3.34
N PRO A 127 4.52 -16.29 4.42
CA PRO A 127 5.02 -17.66 4.55
C PRO A 127 4.06 -18.67 3.90
N LYS A 128 4.56 -19.88 3.67
CA LYS A 128 3.76 -20.97 3.08
C LYS A 128 2.54 -21.37 3.92
N SER A 129 2.53 -21.09 5.21
CA SER A 129 1.41 -21.36 6.09
C SER A 129 0.93 -20.11 6.79
N PHE A 130 -0.37 -19.96 6.89
CA PHE A 130 -1.02 -18.93 7.69
C PHE A 130 -0.68 -19.07 9.19
N ASP A 131 -0.30 -20.27 9.62
CA ASP A 131 0.08 -20.58 10.99
C ASP A 131 1.47 -20.07 11.37
N GLY A 132 2.25 -19.58 10.39
CA GLY A 132 3.56 -18.98 10.60
C GLY A 132 3.56 -17.46 10.75
N MET A 133 2.41 -16.81 10.94
CA MET A 133 2.34 -15.38 11.19
C MET A 133 2.99 -15.02 12.51
N THR A 134 4.02 -14.17 12.44
CA THR A 134 4.72 -13.74 13.63
C THR A 134 4.07 -12.54 14.28
N GLY A 135 3.79 -12.64 15.57
CA GLY A 135 3.27 -11.55 16.40
C GLY A 135 1.78 -11.24 16.23
N PHE A 136 0.99 -12.04 15.51
CA PHE A 136 -0.45 -11.84 15.37
C PHE A 136 -1.26 -13.04 15.81
N GLU A 137 -2.38 -12.79 16.51
CA GLU A 137 -3.46 -13.77 16.68
C GLU A 137 -4.33 -13.77 15.42
N LYS A 138 -4.51 -14.94 14.83
CA LYS A 138 -5.33 -15.11 13.64
C LYS A 138 -6.82 -15.20 14.03
N LEU A 139 -7.66 -14.36 13.41
CA LEU A 139 -9.10 -14.46 13.52
C LEU A 139 -9.67 -15.40 12.45
N VAL A 140 -9.45 -15.06 11.20
CA VAL A 140 -9.92 -15.79 10.02
C VAL A 140 -9.02 -15.45 8.84
N GLY A 141 -8.93 -16.31 7.86
CA GLY A 141 -8.22 -16.02 6.61
C GLY A 141 -7.74 -17.27 5.90
N GLY A 142 -7.14 -17.05 4.75
CA GLY A 142 -6.69 -18.11 3.85
C GLY A 142 -6.21 -17.56 2.51
N SER A 143 -6.36 -18.40 1.48
CA SER A 143 -6.01 -18.11 0.09
C SER A 143 -7.20 -18.29 -0.87
N ALA A 144 -8.43 -18.32 -0.33
CA ALA A 144 -9.63 -18.36 -1.15
C ALA A 144 -9.83 -17.04 -1.91
N LEU A 145 -10.65 -17.07 -2.95
CA LEU A 145 -11.03 -15.87 -3.70
C LEU A 145 -11.80 -14.88 -2.81
N GLY A 146 -11.73 -13.60 -3.13
CA GLY A 146 -12.39 -12.55 -2.36
C GLY A 146 -13.89 -12.73 -2.25
N ARG A 147 -14.53 -13.22 -3.30
CA ARG A 147 -15.96 -13.55 -3.30
C ARG A 147 -16.36 -14.56 -2.22
N ASP A 148 -15.42 -15.40 -1.76
CA ASP A 148 -15.66 -16.44 -0.75
C ASP A 148 -15.08 -16.06 0.62
N MET A 149 -14.08 -15.17 0.68
CA MET A 149 -13.32 -14.87 1.89
C MET A 149 -13.64 -13.51 2.51
N ASP A 150 -13.91 -12.47 1.71
CA ASP A 150 -13.94 -11.08 2.21
C ASP A 150 -15.13 -10.82 3.15
N GLU A 151 -16.31 -11.42 2.90
CA GLU A 151 -17.46 -11.32 3.83
C GLU A 151 -17.17 -11.97 5.18
N PRO A 152 -16.71 -13.22 5.29
CA PRO A 152 -16.25 -13.81 6.54
C PRO A 152 -15.21 -12.96 7.28
N VAL A 153 -14.24 -12.37 6.57
CA VAL A 153 -13.22 -11.47 7.13
C VAL A 153 -13.88 -10.25 7.78
N ALA A 154 -14.74 -9.55 7.06
CA ALA A 154 -15.45 -8.38 7.58
C ALA A 154 -16.30 -8.71 8.80
N ARG A 155 -17.05 -9.82 8.74
CA ARG A 155 -17.93 -10.28 9.83
C ARG A 155 -17.15 -10.63 11.10
N GLU A 156 -16.08 -11.42 10.99
CA GLU A 156 -15.30 -11.83 12.17
C GLU A 156 -14.53 -10.63 12.78
N CYS A 157 -14.04 -9.70 11.97
CA CYS A 157 -13.47 -8.44 12.47
C CYS A 157 -14.51 -7.60 13.22
N ALA A 158 -15.69 -7.42 12.65
CA ALA A 158 -16.77 -6.67 13.29
C ALA A 158 -17.25 -7.35 14.60
N LYS A 159 -17.30 -8.67 14.65
CA LYS A 159 -17.59 -9.43 15.86
C LYS A 159 -16.51 -9.23 16.92
N TRP A 160 -15.24 -9.30 16.54
CA TRP A 160 -14.12 -9.09 17.47
C TRP A 160 -14.12 -7.67 18.05
N LEU A 161 -14.38 -6.65 17.23
CA LEU A 161 -14.47 -5.25 17.66
C LEU A 161 -15.60 -5.00 18.68
N ARG A 162 -16.70 -5.77 18.61
CA ARG A 162 -17.80 -5.73 19.60
C ARG A 162 -17.52 -6.59 20.83
N GLY A 163 -16.45 -7.38 20.81
CA GLY A 163 -16.09 -8.30 21.87
C GLY A 163 -15.14 -7.73 22.94
N PRO A 164 -14.84 -8.51 23.97
CA PRO A 164 -13.97 -8.08 25.08
C PRO A 164 -12.51 -7.86 24.65
N GLY A 165 -12.05 -8.45 23.53
CA GLY A 165 -10.69 -8.27 23.02
C GLY A 165 -10.34 -6.84 22.64
N ALA A 166 -11.35 -6.03 22.29
CA ALA A 166 -11.18 -4.62 21.91
C ALA A 166 -11.17 -3.66 23.10
N GLN A 167 -11.22 -4.14 24.34
CA GLN A 167 -11.19 -3.29 25.55
C GLN A 167 -9.78 -2.84 25.95
N GLN A 168 -8.74 -3.40 25.37
CA GLN A 168 -7.34 -3.01 25.54
C GLN A 168 -6.79 -2.43 24.23
N PRO A 169 -5.68 -1.68 24.25
CA PRO A 169 -5.05 -1.20 23.03
C PRO A 169 -4.75 -2.35 22.05
N PHE A 170 -5.17 -2.21 20.82
CA PHE A 170 -4.97 -3.24 19.79
C PHE A 170 -4.37 -2.70 18.50
N LEU A 171 -3.66 -3.57 17.79
CA LEU A 171 -3.35 -3.47 16.37
C LEU A 171 -4.16 -4.54 15.64
N MET A 172 -5.11 -4.12 14.82
CA MET A 172 -5.86 -5.02 13.95
C MET A 172 -5.46 -4.79 12.50
N VAL A 173 -5.18 -5.89 11.79
CA VAL A 173 -5.00 -5.90 10.34
C VAL A 173 -6.18 -6.64 9.70
N VAL A 174 -6.90 -5.93 8.84
CA VAL A 174 -7.99 -6.46 8.02
C VAL A 174 -7.54 -6.45 6.58
N SER A 175 -7.24 -7.61 6.03
CA SER A 175 -6.64 -7.76 4.71
C SER A 175 -7.60 -8.49 3.77
N PHE A 176 -8.33 -7.72 2.98
CA PHE A 176 -9.24 -8.24 1.97
C PHE A 176 -8.49 -8.80 0.75
N MET A 177 -9.14 -9.70 0.04
CA MET A 177 -8.63 -10.25 -1.21
C MET A 177 -9.03 -9.40 -2.41
N ASN A 178 -10.27 -8.88 -2.45
CA ASN A 178 -10.72 -8.08 -3.57
C ASN A 178 -10.01 -6.71 -3.61
N PRO A 179 -9.82 -6.18 -4.84
CA PRO A 179 -10.29 -6.64 -6.16
C PRO A 179 -9.42 -7.69 -6.88
N HIS A 180 -8.52 -8.40 -6.21
CA HIS A 180 -7.63 -9.42 -6.79
C HIS A 180 -8.38 -10.54 -7.57
N ASP A 181 -9.68 -10.76 -7.33
CA ASP A 181 -10.49 -11.72 -8.09
C ASP A 181 -10.54 -11.41 -9.59
N ILE A 182 -10.11 -10.22 -9.99
CA ILE A 182 -9.92 -9.87 -11.41
C ILE A 182 -8.91 -10.79 -12.11
N CYS A 183 -7.94 -11.34 -11.38
CA CYS A 183 -7.03 -12.35 -11.93
C CYS A 183 -7.74 -13.65 -12.30
N ASP A 184 -8.75 -14.04 -11.52
CA ASP A 184 -9.59 -15.20 -11.82
C ASP A 184 -10.53 -14.90 -12.99
N TRP A 185 -11.10 -13.70 -13.02
CA TRP A 185 -11.93 -13.22 -14.13
C TRP A 185 -11.16 -13.29 -15.47
N ILE A 186 -9.91 -12.84 -15.53
CA ILE A 186 -9.07 -12.89 -16.74
C ILE A 186 -8.88 -14.34 -17.20
N ARG A 187 -8.64 -15.27 -16.29
CA ARG A 187 -8.48 -16.70 -16.62
C ARG A 187 -9.76 -17.32 -17.18
N GLN A 188 -10.91 -16.89 -16.69
CA GLN A 188 -12.22 -17.40 -17.14
C GLN A 188 -12.71 -16.74 -18.43
N HIS A 189 -12.17 -15.58 -18.82
CA HIS A 189 -12.58 -14.80 -19.96
C HIS A 189 -11.42 -14.56 -20.95
N PRO A 190 -10.77 -15.60 -21.47
CA PRO A 190 -9.66 -15.45 -22.40
C PRO A 190 -10.06 -14.84 -23.76
N GLY A 191 -11.37 -14.84 -24.07
CA GLY A 191 -11.97 -14.17 -25.22
C GLY A 191 -13.29 -13.53 -24.80
N THR A 192 -13.35 -12.22 -24.81
CA THR A 192 -14.47 -11.48 -24.25
C THR A 192 -15.76 -11.71 -25.02
N ARG A 193 -16.79 -12.12 -24.30
CA ARG A 193 -18.18 -12.07 -24.73
C ARG A 193 -18.89 -11.00 -23.91
N HIS A 194 -19.28 -9.91 -24.55
CA HIS A 194 -20.00 -8.83 -23.87
C HIS A 194 -21.37 -9.30 -23.41
N HIS A 195 -21.55 -9.48 -22.10
CA HIS A 195 -22.80 -9.97 -21.50
C HIS A 195 -23.73 -8.85 -21.02
N VAL A 196 -23.27 -7.59 -21.05
CA VAL A 196 -24.01 -6.42 -20.53
C VAL A 196 -24.07 -5.32 -21.59
N ASN A 197 -25.02 -4.41 -21.45
CA ASN A 197 -25.10 -3.26 -22.34
C ASN A 197 -23.81 -2.40 -22.25
N VAL A 198 -23.06 -2.38 -23.34
CA VAL A 198 -21.74 -1.72 -23.46
C VAL A 198 -21.81 -0.21 -23.12
N SER A 199 -23.00 0.41 -23.19
CA SER A 199 -23.19 1.82 -22.83
C SER A 199 -22.94 2.12 -21.34
N GLN A 200 -23.01 1.10 -20.47
CA GLN A 200 -22.80 1.22 -19.03
C GLN A 200 -21.33 1.01 -18.62
N TYR A 201 -20.49 0.58 -19.54
CA TYR A 201 -19.08 0.36 -19.26
C TYR A 201 -18.30 1.68 -19.18
N PRO A 202 -17.27 1.77 -18.32
CA PRO A 202 -16.35 2.90 -18.33
C PRO A 202 -15.67 3.02 -19.71
N PRO A 203 -15.13 4.18 -20.07
CA PRO A 203 -14.30 4.30 -21.27
C PRO A 203 -13.03 3.46 -21.13
N ALA A 204 -12.49 2.99 -22.24
CA ALA A 204 -11.14 2.46 -22.24
C ALA A 204 -10.14 3.58 -21.95
N PRO A 205 -9.02 3.29 -21.23
CA PRO A 205 -8.05 4.32 -20.86
C PRO A 205 -7.45 5.00 -22.09
N GLY A 206 -7.08 6.28 -21.92
CA GLY A 206 -6.52 7.09 -23.01
C GLY A 206 -5.12 6.59 -23.44
N ASN A 207 -4.35 6.06 -22.49
CA ASN A 207 -3.01 5.51 -22.67
C ASN A 207 -2.99 4.03 -23.07
N MET A 208 -4.01 3.53 -23.75
CA MET A 208 -4.07 2.13 -24.18
C MET A 208 -3.04 1.78 -25.28
N ALA A 209 -2.47 2.78 -25.95
CA ALA A 209 -1.42 2.55 -26.96
C ALA A 209 -0.14 2.04 -26.31
N VAL A 210 0.54 1.13 -26.99
CA VAL A 210 1.86 0.64 -26.61
C VAL A 210 2.91 1.47 -27.32
N ASP A 211 3.92 1.95 -26.59
CA ASP A 211 5.09 2.59 -27.18
C ASP A 211 5.85 1.55 -28.03
N PRO A 212 6.05 1.78 -29.34
CA PRO A 212 6.82 0.87 -30.19
C PRO A 212 8.27 0.70 -29.73
N ASP A 213 8.79 1.67 -28.99
CA ASP A 213 10.14 1.69 -28.44
C ASP A 213 10.15 1.36 -26.92
N GLU A 214 9.10 0.70 -26.39
CA GLU A 214 9.10 0.29 -25.00
C GLU A 214 10.30 -0.65 -24.67
N PRO A 215 10.73 -0.77 -23.42
CA PRO A 215 11.81 -1.66 -23.04
C PRO A 215 11.57 -3.10 -23.50
N GLU A 216 12.62 -3.74 -24.01
CA GLU A 216 12.56 -5.15 -24.45
C GLU A 216 12.01 -6.08 -23.38
N CYS A 217 12.30 -5.82 -22.11
CA CYS A 217 11.72 -6.53 -20.98
C CYS A 217 10.18 -6.44 -20.97
N MET A 218 9.61 -5.27 -21.24
CA MET A 218 8.15 -5.08 -21.28
C MET A 218 7.52 -5.78 -22.48
N GLN A 219 8.18 -5.72 -23.66
CA GLN A 219 7.74 -6.45 -24.86
C GLN A 219 7.70 -7.96 -24.59
N TYR A 220 8.76 -8.49 -23.97
CA TYR A 220 8.83 -9.90 -23.61
C TYR A 220 7.67 -10.30 -22.67
N HIS A 221 7.43 -9.55 -21.59
CA HIS A 221 6.36 -9.88 -20.66
C HIS A 221 4.96 -9.72 -21.27
N ARG A 222 4.81 -8.88 -22.27
CA ARG A 222 3.56 -8.73 -23.00
C ARG A 222 3.29 -9.94 -23.92
N SER A 223 4.33 -10.53 -24.52
CA SER A 223 4.21 -11.69 -25.43
C SER A 223 4.17 -13.03 -24.67
N GLU A 224 5.04 -13.19 -23.68
CA GLU A 224 5.25 -14.49 -23.01
C GLU A 224 4.53 -14.59 -21.65
N GLY A 225 4.07 -13.45 -21.10
CA GLY A 225 3.53 -13.37 -19.77
C GLY A 225 4.62 -13.24 -18.69
N TYR A 226 4.19 -12.85 -17.50
CA TYR A 226 5.04 -12.84 -16.30
C TYR A 226 5.10 -14.26 -15.74
N ASP A 227 6.29 -14.79 -15.48
CA ASP A 227 6.58 -16.19 -15.14
C ASP A 227 5.73 -16.84 -14.05
N LEU A 228 5.16 -16.05 -13.15
CA LEU A 228 4.24 -16.51 -12.10
C LEU A 228 2.76 -16.22 -12.42
N MET A 229 2.48 -15.48 -13.48
CA MET A 229 1.15 -15.00 -13.86
C MET A 229 0.89 -15.17 -15.37
N SER A 230 1.48 -16.16 -15.98
CA SER A 230 1.63 -16.39 -17.41
C SER A 230 0.36 -16.34 -18.26
N GLN A 231 -0.83 -16.26 -17.67
CA GLN A 231 -2.09 -16.35 -18.41
C GLN A 231 -2.84 -15.02 -18.54
N GLY A 232 -2.38 -13.93 -17.91
CA GLY A 232 -3.18 -12.70 -17.85
C GLY A 232 -2.64 -11.53 -18.66
N ILE A 233 -1.33 -11.30 -18.66
CA ILE A 233 -0.74 -10.13 -19.32
C ILE A 233 -0.82 -10.29 -20.84
N GLY A 234 -0.44 -11.44 -21.37
CA GLY A 234 -0.48 -11.73 -22.80
C GLY A 234 -1.89 -11.64 -23.39
N VAL A 235 -2.91 -12.03 -22.65
CA VAL A 235 -4.31 -11.91 -23.10
C VAL A 235 -4.72 -10.45 -23.31
N ALA A 236 -4.31 -9.54 -22.42
CA ALA A 236 -4.65 -8.13 -22.53
C ALA A 236 -4.02 -7.44 -23.75
N ALA A 237 -2.90 -7.95 -24.25
CA ALA A 237 -2.26 -7.43 -25.46
C ALA A 237 -3.18 -7.50 -26.70
N GLU A 238 -4.06 -8.50 -26.75
CA GLU A 238 -4.98 -8.74 -27.88
C GLU A 238 -6.35 -8.06 -27.66
N TRP A 239 -6.62 -7.51 -26.48
CA TRP A 239 -7.93 -6.92 -26.16
C TRP A 239 -8.23 -5.70 -27.03
N ARG A 240 -9.48 -5.65 -27.53
CA ARG A 240 -10.05 -4.46 -28.15
C ARG A 240 -10.54 -3.50 -27.08
N ARG A 241 -10.86 -2.27 -27.47
CA ARG A 241 -11.36 -1.24 -26.52
C ARG A 241 -12.58 -1.69 -25.70
N ASN A 242 -13.52 -2.43 -26.30
CA ASN A 242 -14.67 -2.92 -25.55
C ASN A 242 -14.35 -4.04 -24.57
N ASP A 243 -13.32 -4.83 -24.83
CA ASP A 243 -12.83 -5.86 -23.93
C ASP A 243 -12.23 -5.23 -22.67
N VAL A 244 -11.41 -4.19 -22.84
CA VAL A 244 -10.86 -3.39 -21.72
C VAL A 244 -11.97 -2.70 -20.94
N ARG A 245 -13.00 -2.17 -21.61
CA ARG A 245 -14.15 -1.52 -20.95
C ARG A 245 -14.93 -2.49 -20.07
N GLN A 246 -15.16 -3.72 -20.54
CA GLN A 246 -15.82 -4.75 -19.74
C GLN A 246 -14.94 -5.15 -18.53
N TYR A 247 -13.67 -5.40 -18.79
CA TYR A 247 -12.70 -5.70 -17.72
C TYR A 247 -12.69 -4.64 -16.62
N LEU A 248 -12.64 -3.35 -16.99
CA LEU A 248 -12.71 -2.24 -16.03
C LEU A 248 -14.04 -2.19 -15.29
N HIS A 249 -15.17 -2.46 -15.98
CA HIS A 249 -16.48 -2.52 -15.34
C HIS A 249 -16.49 -3.58 -14.24
N ASP A 250 -16.04 -4.79 -14.53
CA ASP A 250 -16.09 -5.89 -13.59
C ASP A 250 -15.07 -5.70 -12.44
N TYR A 251 -13.90 -5.14 -12.74
CA TYR A 251 -12.93 -4.73 -11.74
C TYR A 251 -13.52 -3.70 -10.75
N TYR A 252 -14.23 -2.68 -11.25
CA TYR A 252 -14.86 -1.69 -10.39
C TYR A 252 -16.00 -2.27 -9.53
N ARG A 253 -16.72 -3.28 -10.01
CA ARG A 253 -17.73 -4.00 -9.18
C ARG A 253 -17.05 -4.76 -8.04
N MET A 254 -15.87 -5.34 -8.24
CA MET A 254 -15.10 -5.97 -7.18
C MET A 254 -14.62 -4.94 -6.14
N VAL A 255 -14.22 -3.74 -6.58
CA VAL A 255 -13.87 -2.63 -5.66
C VAL A 255 -15.08 -2.17 -4.85
N GLU A 256 -16.25 -2.03 -5.45
CA GLU A 256 -17.48 -1.70 -4.70
C GLU A 256 -17.86 -2.78 -3.69
N THR A 257 -17.63 -4.04 -4.04
CA THR A 257 -17.89 -5.17 -3.13
C THR A 257 -16.99 -5.07 -1.89
N VAL A 258 -15.69 -4.84 -2.08
CA VAL A 258 -14.78 -4.72 -0.93
C VAL A 258 -15.05 -3.43 -0.12
N ASP A 259 -15.50 -2.34 -0.74
CA ASP A 259 -15.93 -1.14 -0.01
C ASP A 259 -17.11 -1.44 0.93
N GLY A 260 -18.06 -2.28 0.50
CA GLY A 260 -19.14 -2.77 1.36
C GLY A 260 -18.65 -3.58 2.57
N HIS A 261 -17.59 -4.35 2.41
CA HIS A 261 -16.95 -5.08 3.51
C HIS A 261 -16.16 -4.15 4.44
N ILE A 262 -15.48 -3.14 3.90
CA ILE A 262 -14.85 -2.06 4.67
C ILE A 262 -15.91 -1.33 5.51
N ALA A 263 -17.06 -1.02 4.92
CA ALA A 263 -18.19 -0.40 5.63
C ALA A 263 -18.65 -1.21 6.84
N THR A 264 -18.63 -2.54 6.76
CA THR A 264 -19.01 -3.43 7.87
C THR A 264 -18.05 -3.32 9.05
N VAL A 265 -16.74 -3.27 8.79
CA VAL A 265 -15.71 -3.09 9.83
C VAL A 265 -15.79 -1.70 10.44
N MET A 266 -15.89 -0.65 9.61
CA MET A 266 -15.97 0.74 10.06
C MET A 266 -17.21 0.99 10.91
N ARG A 267 -18.36 0.42 10.52
CA ARG A 267 -19.60 0.49 11.31
C ARG A 267 -19.43 -0.13 12.70
N ALA A 268 -18.75 -1.26 12.82
CA ALA A 268 -18.47 -1.88 14.13
C ALA A 268 -17.62 -0.99 15.02
N LEU A 269 -16.63 -0.28 14.47
CA LEU A 269 -15.88 0.74 15.22
C LEU A 269 -16.77 1.88 15.72
N GLU A 270 -17.66 2.39 14.87
CA GLU A 270 -18.56 3.49 15.21
C GLU A 270 -19.59 3.08 16.27
N GLU A 271 -20.24 1.94 16.12
CA GLU A 271 -21.23 1.40 17.06
C GLU A 271 -20.65 1.15 18.46
N THR A 272 -19.39 0.81 18.55
CA THR A 272 -18.69 0.57 19.82
C THR A 272 -18.03 1.83 20.40
N GLY A 273 -18.04 2.96 19.67
CA GLY A 273 -17.34 4.18 20.03
C GLY A 273 -15.81 4.08 19.98
N LEU A 274 -15.27 2.97 19.44
CA LEU A 274 -13.84 2.75 19.30
C LEU A 274 -13.22 3.68 18.24
N ASP A 275 -14.01 4.18 17.30
CA ASP A 275 -13.57 5.12 16.26
C ASP A 275 -12.91 6.40 16.83
N ARG A 276 -13.33 6.84 18.02
CA ARG A 276 -12.79 8.02 18.70
C ARG A 276 -11.37 7.83 19.21
N ARG A 277 -10.90 6.59 19.36
CA ARG A 277 -9.56 6.24 19.85
C ARG A 277 -8.80 5.28 18.93
N THR A 278 -9.23 5.14 17.69
CA THR A 278 -8.58 4.28 16.70
C THR A 278 -8.03 5.12 15.54
N VAL A 279 -6.74 4.97 15.26
CA VAL A 279 -6.15 5.45 14.01
C VAL A 279 -6.34 4.36 12.97
N VAL A 280 -7.08 4.69 11.92
CA VAL A 280 -7.37 3.82 10.78
C VAL A 280 -6.48 4.24 9.62
N LEU A 281 -5.75 3.31 9.01
CA LEU A 281 -5.04 3.50 7.75
C LEU A 281 -5.57 2.47 6.75
N LEU A 282 -6.03 2.94 5.59
CA LEU A 282 -6.42 2.11 4.45
C LEU A 282 -5.39 2.29 3.34
N ALA A 283 -4.95 1.18 2.74
CA ALA A 283 -4.10 1.15 1.57
C ALA A 283 -4.34 -0.11 0.74
N SER A 284 -3.80 -0.16 -0.48
CA SER A 284 -3.67 -1.40 -1.26
C SER A 284 -2.21 -1.84 -1.28
N ASP A 285 -1.97 -3.15 -1.39
CA ASP A 285 -0.60 -3.66 -1.48
C ASP A 285 0.08 -3.34 -2.81
N HIS A 286 -0.64 -3.27 -3.91
CA HIS A 286 -0.25 -2.79 -5.23
C HIS A 286 -1.48 -2.48 -6.08
N GLY A 287 -1.29 -1.92 -7.27
CA GLY A 287 -2.36 -1.62 -8.19
C GLY A 287 -2.64 -2.74 -9.21
N GLU A 288 -3.34 -2.36 -10.28
CA GLU A 288 -3.81 -3.18 -11.40
C GLU A 288 -3.61 -2.42 -12.70
N GLY A 289 -3.15 -3.06 -13.77
CA GLY A 289 -2.83 -2.41 -15.06
C GLY A 289 -3.99 -1.73 -15.78
N GLN A 290 -5.23 -2.09 -15.45
CA GLN A 290 -6.46 -1.42 -15.89
C GLN A 290 -6.58 -1.21 -17.40
N GLY A 291 -5.80 -1.95 -18.21
CA GLY A 291 -5.77 -1.86 -19.67
C GLY A 291 -4.95 -0.69 -20.24
N GLY A 292 -4.37 0.16 -19.39
CA GLY A 292 -3.34 1.11 -19.78
C GLY A 292 -2.16 0.37 -20.42
N HIS A 293 -1.56 0.93 -21.48
CA HIS A 293 -0.47 0.29 -22.22
C HIS A 293 -0.75 -1.15 -22.66
N ARG A 294 -2.03 -1.52 -22.80
CA ARG A 294 -2.50 -2.90 -22.99
C ARG A 294 -1.97 -3.86 -21.91
N TRP A 295 -1.91 -3.38 -20.68
CA TRP A 295 -1.46 -4.14 -19.53
C TRP A 295 -2.64 -4.49 -18.62
N ALA A 296 -2.78 -5.75 -18.27
CA ALA A 296 -3.68 -6.23 -17.23
C ALA A 296 -2.86 -6.88 -16.13
N GLN A 297 -3.45 -6.97 -14.94
CA GLN A 297 -2.78 -7.42 -13.73
C GLN A 297 -1.65 -6.45 -13.29
N LYS A 298 -0.62 -6.96 -12.71
CA LYS A 298 0.45 -6.29 -11.97
C LYS A 298 1.81 -6.57 -12.61
N ALA A 299 2.89 -6.36 -11.87
CA ALA A 299 4.26 -6.60 -12.33
C ALA A 299 4.72 -5.65 -13.45
N ALA A 300 4.28 -4.40 -13.39
CA ALA A 300 4.78 -3.29 -14.20
C ALA A 300 5.00 -2.06 -13.32
N PHE A 301 5.78 -1.09 -13.80
CA PHE A 301 6.01 0.18 -13.10
C PHE A 301 5.10 1.32 -13.56
N TYR A 302 4.10 1.05 -14.39
CA TYR A 302 3.09 2.05 -14.75
C TYR A 302 2.29 2.50 -13.53
N GLU A 303 1.82 3.75 -13.54
CA GLU A 303 1.06 4.34 -12.43
C GLU A 303 -0.10 3.44 -11.97
N GLU A 304 -0.78 2.80 -12.90
CA GLU A 304 -1.89 1.89 -12.60
C GLU A 304 -1.48 0.74 -11.66
N SER A 305 -0.22 0.28 -11.74
CA SER A 305 0.28 -0.87 -10.98
C SER A 305 1.03 -0.47 -9.70
N VAL A 306 1.69 0.69 -9.67
CA VAL A 306 2.52 1.10 -8.51
C VAL A 306 1.88 2.16 -7.64
N HIS A 307 0.98 2.97 -8.17
CA HIS A 307 0.27 4.02 -7.45
C HIS A 307 -0.99 3.45 -6.80
N VAL A 308 -1.08 3.55 -5.47
CA VAL A 308 -2.12 2.89 -4.67
C VAL A 308 -2.96 3.91 -3.88
N PRO A 309 -4.22 3.61 -3.58
CA PRO A 309 -4.98 4.43 -2.65
C PRO A 309 -4.33 4.33 -1.25
N MET A 310 -4.21 5.48 -0.59
CA MET A 310 -3.79 5.55 0.81
C MET A 310 -4.53 6.68 1.53
N MET A 311 -5.20 6.35 2.62
CA MET A 311 -5.92 7.31 3.44
C MET A 311 -5.84 6.93 4.91
N MET A 312 -5.81 7.94 5.78
CA MET A 312 -5.69 7.74 7.22
C MET A 312 -6.64 8.68 7.96
N ALA A 313 -7.35 8.17 8.96
CA ALA A 313 -8.24 8.96 9.81
C ALA A 313 -8.16 8.50 11.27
N GLY A 314 -8.50 9.36 12.20
CA GLY A 314 -8.52 9.05 13.62
C GLY A 314 -7.96 10.18 14.49
N PRO A 315 -7.78 9.94 15.80
CA PRO A 315 -7.28 10.96 16.70
C PRO A 315 -5.88 11.45 16.30
N GLY A 316 -5.73 12.76 16.20
CA GLY A 316 -4.48 13.42 15.82
C GLY A 316 -4.13 13.36 14.33
N VAL A 317 -5.07 12.91 13.48
CA VAL A 317 -4.94 12.95 12.01
C VAL A 317 -5.60 14.22 11.49
N SER A 318 -4.88 15.01 10.70
CA SER A 318 -5.42 16.19 10.03
C SER A 318 -6.35 15.79 8.88
N GLN A 319 -7.32 16.65 8.55
CA GLN A 319 -8.20 16.44 7.40
C GLN A 319 -7.64 17.15 6.17
N GLY A 320 -7.79 16.52 5.00
CA GLY A 320 -7.44 17.08 3.70
C GLY A 320 -6.74 16.11 2.77
N VAL A 321 -6.27 16.64 1.65
CA VAL A 321 -5.47 15.92 0.66
C VAL A 321 -4.05 16.45 0.70
N THR A 322 -3.07 15.56 0.67
CA THR A 322 -1.66 15.91 0.57
C THR A 322 -1.03 15.23 -0.64
N ASN A 323 -0.22 15.99 -1.39
CA ASN A 323 0.57 15.50 -2.53
C ASN A 323 2.01 15.12 -2.13
N ARG A 324 2.29 14.96 -0.84
CA ARG A 324 3.57 14.44 -0.38
C ARG A 324 3.72 12.98 -0.83
N LEU A 325 4.89 12.66 -1.37
CA LEU A 325 5.23 11.28 -1.70
C LEU A 325 5.14 10.41 -0.45
N ALA A 326 4.30 9.39 -0.49
CA ALA A 326 4.14 8.36 0.52
C ALA A 326 4.53 6.98 -0.05
N SER A 327 4.97 6.11 0.83
CA SER A 327 5.30 4.72 0.49
C SER A 327 4.63 3.78 1.47
N LEU A 328 4.33 2.57 1.04
CA LEU A 328 3.83 1.52 1.95
C LEU A 328 4.83 1.18 3.07
N LEU A 329 6.11 1.55 2.93
CA LEU A 329 7.12 1.49 4.01
C LEU A 329 6.75 2.36 5.22
N ASP A 330 5.95 3.40 5.01
CA ASP A 330 5.63 4.41 6.00
C ASP A 330 4.63 3.92 7.06
N ILE A 331 3.94 2.83 6.79
CA ILE A 331 2.89 2.28 7.67
C ILE A 331 3.46 1.92 9.04
N VAL A 332 4.56 1.16 9.08
CA VAL A 332 5.19 0.74 10.37
C VAL A 332 5.62 1.95 11.21
N PRO A 333 6.49 2.87 10.73
CA PRO A 333 6.93 4.00 11.53
C PRO A 333 5.80 4.96 11.89
N THR A 334 4.75 5.06 11.06
CA THR A 334 3.55 5.87 11.36
C THR A 334 2.78 5.31 12.55
N PHE A 335 2.49 4.01 12.54
CA PHE A 335 1.80 3.37 13.64
C PHE A 335 2.63 3.40 14.92
N CYS A 336 3.95 3.20 14.83
CA CYS A 336 4.85 3.35 15.98
C CYS A 336 4.79 4.76 16.58
N ASP A 337 4.79 5.80 15.74
CA ASP A 337 4.73 7.20 16.17
C ASP A 337 3.39 7.53 16.86
N TYR A 338 2.25 7.07 16.33
CA TYR A 338 0.94 7.22 16.97
C TYR A 338 0.84 6.49 18.31
N ALA A 339 1.42 5.31 18.41
CA ALA A 339 1.40 4.47 19.61
C ALA A 339 2.42 4.87 20.68
N GLY A 340 3.35 5.78 20.37
CA GLY A 340 4.50 6.07 21.22
C GLY A 340 5.42 4.86 21.42
N VAL A 341 5.51 3.99 20.41
CA VAL A 341 6.37 2.79 20.35
C VAL A 341 7.59 3.09 19.51
N ALA A 342 8.76 2.65 19.94
CA ALA A 342 9.97 2.80 19.15
C ALA A 342 9.86 1.92 17.88
N ALA A 343 10.01 2.55 16.72
CA ALA A 343 10.13 1.81 15.47
C ALA A 343 11.48 1.06 15.43
N PRO A 344 11.58 -0.10 14.77
CA PRO A 344 12.87 -0.73 14.50
C PRO A 344 13.84 0.27 13.85
N SER A 345 15.12 0.26 14.28
CA SER A 345 16.12 1.28 13.90
C SER A 345 16.43 1.34 12.41
N ASP A 346 16.09 0.31 11.72
CA ASP A 346 16.47 0.04 10.34
C ASP A 346 15.29 0.09 9.35
N VAL A 347 14.11 0.58 9.76
CA VAL A 347 13.00 0.84 8.83
C VAL A 347 13.39 1.92 7.81
N ARG A 348 12.92 1.76 6.57
CA ARG A 348 13.17 2.70 5.46
C ARG A 348 12.07 3.74 5.31
N GLY A 349 10.92 3.48 5.90
CA GLY A 349 9.78 4.40 5.90
C GLY A 349 9.99 5.60 6.83
N VAL A 350 9.17 6.61 6.66
CA VAL A 350 9.06 7.78 7.54
C VAL A 350 7.63 7.87 8.08
N SER A 351 7.47 8.40 9.31
CA SER A 351 6.13 8.59 9.85
C SER A 351 5.34 9.62 9.04
N LEU A 352 4.16 9.23 8.56
CA LEU A 352 3.22 10.11 7.85
C LEU A 352 2.62 11.20 8.77
N ARG A 353 2.77 11.08 10.08
CA ARG A 353 2.40 12.10 11.06
C ARG A 353 3.33 13.32 11.01
N LYS A 354 4.56 13.13 10.55
CA LYS A 354 5.54 14.19 10.41
C LYS A 354 5.37 14.91 9.08
N GLU A 355 5.59 16.21 9.04
CA GLU A 355 5.56 17.00 7.81
C GLU A 355 6.80 16.79 6.90
N ALA A 356 7.72 15.91 7.29
CA ALA A 356 8.91 15.64 6.51
C ALA A 356 8.54 15.13 5.11
N SER A 357 9.00 15.83 4.08
CA SER A 357 8.90 15.41 2.69
C SER A 357 10.13 14.59 2.30
N ARG A 358 9.94 13.55 1.51
CA ARG A 358 11.03 12.85 0.83
C ARG A 358 11.17 13.35 -0.59
N GLU A 359 12.37 13.28 -1.12
CA GLU A 359 12.64 13.70 -2.50
C GLU A 359 12.08 12.70 -3.52
N TYR A 360 12.09 11.41 -3.17
CA TYR A 360 11.62 10.33 -4.05
C TYR A 360 11.17 9.09 -3.26
N VAL A 361 10.44 8.22 -3.93
CA VAL A 361 10.16 6.84 -3.53
C VAL A 361 10.72 5.87 -4.56
N VAL A 362 10.96 4.63 -4.14
CA VAL A 362 11.50 3.57 -5.00
C VAL A 362 10.59 2.35 -4.97
N SER A 363 10.41 1.73 -6.13
CA SER A 363 9.78 0.41 -6.26
C SER A 363 10.73 -0.54 -6.98
N GLU A 364 10.68 -1.80 -6.58
CA GLU A 364 11.49 -2.89 -7.13
C GLU A 364 10.64 -3.85 -7.93
N LEU A 365 11.26 -4.52 -8.87
CA LEU A 365 10.64 -5.65 -9.55
C LEU A 365 11.74 -6.63 -9.95
N ARG A 366 11.56 -7.88 -9.58
CA ARG A 366 12.42 -8.98 -9.95
C ARG A 366 11.64 -9.99 -10.77
N TYR A 367 12.27 -10.49 -11.80
CA TYR A 367 11.75 -11.53 -12.65
C TYR A 367 12.52 -12.84 -12.40
N GLN A 368 12.04 -13.96 -12.94
CA GLN A 368 12.79 -15.24 -12.88
C GLN A 368 14.15 -15.10 -13.56
N ASP A 369 14.17 -14.46 -14.73
CA ASP A 369 15.40 -14.04 -15.37
C ASP A 369 15.84 -12.69 -14.75
N ALA A 370 16.83 -12.75 -13.89
CA ALA A 370 17.37 -11.59 -13.21
C ALA A 370 17.96 -10.52 -14.17
N SER A 371 18.21 -10.85 -15.43
CA SER A 371 18.62 -9.87 -16.44
C SER A 371 17.52 -8.85 -16.76
N ARG A 372 16.27 -9.17 -16.43
CA ARG A 372 15.07 -8.33 -16.62
C ARG A 372 14.63 -7.58 -15.39
N ASP A 373 15.32 -7.74 -14.24
CA ASP A 373 15.01 -6.99 -13.01
C ASP A 373 14.92 -5.49 -13.30
N GLY A 374 14.03 -4.81 -12.60
CA GLY A 374 13.82 -3.37 -12.76
C GLY A 374 13.79 -2.61 -11.45
N ARG A 375 13.99 -1.30 -11.57
CA ARG A 375 13.82 -0.32 -10.48
C ARG A 375 13.08 0.90 -11.01
N MET A 376 12.23 1.46 -10.18
CA MET A 376 11.52 2.70 -10.40
C MET A 376 11.92 3.73 -9.35
N VAL A 377 12.17 4.95 -9.76
CA VAL A 377 12.33 6.12 -8.88
C VAL A 377 11.26 7.15 -9.26
N ARG A 378 10.38 7.49 -8.31
CA ARG A 378 9.32 8.49 -8.45
C ARG A 378 9.68 9.72 -7.61
N SER A 379 10.00 10.83 -8.23
CA SER A 379 10.16 12.15 -7.61
C SER A 379 8.85 12.94 -7.67
N ALA A 380 8.80 14.18 -7.22
CA ALA A 380 7.55 14.97 -7.20
C ALA A 380 6.89 15.14 -8.58
N ARG A 381 7.67 15.19 -9.66
CA ARG A 381 7.17 15.41 -11.02
C ARG A 381 7.47 14.25 -11.97
N TYR A 382 8.66 13.67 -11.84
CA TYR A 382 9.15 12.70 -12.82
C TYR A 382 9.15 11.29 -12.26
N LYS A 383 8.94 10.32 -13.16
CA LYS A 383 9.12 8.90 -12.88
C LYS A 383 10.17 8.31 -13.81
N TYR A 384 11.20 7.73 -13.22
CA TYR A 384 12.28 7.04 -13.92
C TYR A 384 12.16 5.55 -13.67
N VAL A 385 12.24 4.77 -14.74
CA VAL A 385 12.25 3.30 -14.71
C VAL A 385 13.51 2.84 -15.43
N VAL A 386 14.16 1.83 -14.86
CA VAL A 386 15.30 1.17 -15.52
C VAL A 386 15.24 -0.33 -15.31
N PHE A 387 15.45 -1.07 -16.37
CA PHE A 387 15.64 -2.52 -16.36
C PHE A 387 17.14 -2.86 -16.41
N ARG A 388 17.50 -4.03 -15.92
CA ARG A 388 18.90 -4.44 -15.81
C ARG A 388 19.58 -4.53 -17.18
N SER A 389 18.88 -5.01 -18.20
CA SER A 389 19.40 -5.18 -19.56
C SER A 389 18.30 -5.11 -20.61
N GLY A 390 18.68 -5.26 -21.86
CA GLY A 390 17.79 -5.24 -23.02
C GLY A 390 17.81 -3.91 -23.77
N ALA A 391 17.23 -3.89 -24.96
CA ALA A 391 17.06 -2.68 -25.72
C ALA A 391 16.08 -1.73 -25.00
N ASN A 392 16.33 -0.42 -25.10
CA ASN A 392 15.47 0.63 -24.52
C ASN A 392 15.25 0.50 -23.02
N ALA A 393 16.23 0.02 -22.26
CA ALA A 393 16.11 -0.36 -20.86
C ALA A 393 15.68 0.77 -19.92
N GLU A 394 15.64 2.03 -20.36
CA GLU A 394 15.30 3.18 -19.54
C GLU A 394 14.07 3.91 -20.05
N GLN A 395 13.26 4.36 -19.08
CA GLN A 395 12.12 5.24 -19.33
C GLN A 395 12.17 6.42 -18.35
N LEU A 396 11.74 7.58 -18.80
CA LEU A 396 11.56 8.79 -17.99
C LEU A 396 10.25 9.44 -18.42
N PHE A 397 9.33 9.64 -17.48
CA PHE A 397 8.03 10.27 -17.73
C PHE A 397 7.88 11.54 -16.90
N ASP A 398 7.30 12.57 -17.49
CA ASP A 398 6.89 13.81 -16.83
C ASP A 398 5.42 13.70 -16.45
N LEU A 399 5.12 13.28 -15.24
CA LEU A 399 3.74 12.98 -14.82
C LEU A 399 2.85 14.23 -14.64
N GLU A 400 3.40 15.45 -14.66
CA GLU A 400 2.60 16.66 -14.72
C GLU A 400 2.06 16.93 -16.13
N GLN A 401 2.83 16.62 -17.17
CA GLN A 401 2.47 16.87 -18.57
C GLN A 401 1.89 15.62 -19.23
N ASP A 402 2.34 14.45 -18.81
CA ASP A 402 1.98 13.14 -19.33
C ASP A 402 1.64 12.16 -18.20
N PRO A 403 0.51 12.35 -17.49
CA PRO A 403 0.09 11.47 -16.42
C PRO A 403 -0.26 10.05 -16.92
N GLY A 404 -0.40 9.87 -18.23
CA GLY A 404 -0.65 8.58 -18.87
C GLY A 404 0.59 7.82 -19.29
N GLU A 405 1.79 8.38 -19.08
CA GLU A 405 3.09 7.74 -19.38
C GLU A 405 3.24 7.29 -20.84
N VAL A 406 2.74 8.10 -21.75
CA VAL A 406 2.71 7.80 -23.20
C VAL A 406 4.03 8.19 -23.88
N GLU A 407 4.69 9.27 -23.41
CA GLU A 407 5.92 9.79 -23.99
C GLU A 407 7.15 9.48 -23.14
N ASN A 408 7.99 8.55 -23.60
CA ASN A 408 9.26 8.25 -22.95
C ASN A 408 10.33 9.32 -23.28
N LEU A 409 10.70 10.11 -22.28
CA LEU A 409 11.69 11.20 -22.40
C LEU A 409 13.14 10.72 -22.26
N ALA A 410 13.42 9.46 -21.96
CA ALA A 410 14.78 8.98 -21.66
C ALA A 410 15.79 9.21 -22.80
N ARG A 411 15.30 9.37 -24.05
CA ARG A 411 16.11 9.62 -25.24
C ARG A 411 16.05 11.07 -25.75
N ARG A 412 15.30 11.92 -25.05
CA ARG A 412 15.15 13.32 -25.46
C ARG A 412 16.33 14.14 -24.97
N PRO A 413 16.99 14.92 -25.85
CA PRO A 413 18.12 15.75 -25.45
C PRO A 413 17.81 16.74 -24.31
N GLU A 414 16.60 17.29 -24.31
CA GLU A 414 16.10 18.20 -23.28
C GLU A 414 15.95 17.57 -21.91
N ALA A 415 15.81 16.25 -21.82
CA ALA A 415 15.61 15.50 -20.58
C ALA A 415 16.91 14.92 -19.99
N VAL A 416 18.08 15.10 -20.64
CA VAL A 416 19.36 14.51 -20.20
C VAL A 416 19.72 14.89 -18.76
N GLY A 417 19.45 16.13 -18.36
CA GLY A 417 19.72 16.61 -16.99
C GLY A 417 18.87 15.89 -15.94
N GLU A 418 17.57 15.73 -16.22
CA GLU A 418 16.63 15.08 -15.32
C GLU A 418 16.87 13.55 -15.27
N LEU A 419 17.17 12.92 -16.40
CA LEU A 419 17.56 11.52 -16.46
C LEU A 419 18.81 11.26 -15.60
N ALA A 420 19.83 12.10 -15.73
CA ALA A 420 21.06 11.99 -14.93
C ALA A 420 20.79 12.19 -13.43
N ARG A 421 19.85 13.06 -13.07
CA ARG A 421 19.43 13.27 -11.68
C ARG A 421 18.80 12.00 -11.08
N HIS A 422 17.88 11.36 -11.80
CA HIS A 422 17.19 10.14 -11.33
C HIS A 422 18.12 8.93 -11.27
N ARG A 423 19.06 8.81 -12.20
CA ARG A 423 20.14 7.80 -12.11
C ARG A 423 20.98 7.98 -10.84
N ARG A 424 21.30 9.23 -10.45
CA ARG A 424 22.00 9.49 -9.17
C ARG A 424 21.15 9.14 -7.95
N MET A 425 19.85 9.48 -7.95
CA MET A 425 18.91 9.09 -6.88
C MET A 425 18.88 7.58 -6.68
N LEU A 426 18.76 6.82 -7.78
CA LEU A 426 18.78 5.36 -7.72
C LEU A 426 20.12 4.82 -7.19
N ALA A 427 21.24 5.35 -7.67
CA ALA A 427 22.57 4.93 -7.22
C ALA A 427 22.77 5.20 -5.72
N GLU A 428 22.35 6.37 -5.24
CA GLU A 428 22.40 6.74 -3.83
C GLU A 428 21.52 5.84 -2.98
N TRP A 429 20.27 5.61 -3.39
CA TRP A 429 19.36 4.69 -2.71
C TRP A 429 19.92 3.26 -2.65
N SER A 430 20.46 2.74 -3.77
CA SER A 430 21.06 1.42 -3.81
C SER A 430 22.25 1.29 -2.83
N ARG A 431 23.05 2.36 -2.70
CA ARG A 431 24.15 2.39 -1.75
C ARG A 431 23.67 2.39 -0.29
N GLN A 432 22.60 3.15 0.00
CA GLN A 432 22.02 3.27 1.34
C GLN A 432 21.30 1.99 1.81
N THR A 433 20.68 1.27 0.89
CA THR A 433 19.91 0.05 1.20
C THR A 433 20.69 -1.23 0.98
N GLY A 434 21.87 -1.16 0.35
CA GLY A 434 22.65 -2.34 0.00
C GLY A 434 22.10 -3.10 -1.20
N ASP A 435 21.22 -2.48 -2.00
CA ASP A 435 20.67 -3.10 -3.21
C ASP A 435 21.80 -3.41 -4.22
N ARG A 436 21.78 -4.63 -4.74
CA ARG A 436 22.79 -5.14 -5.69
C ARG A 436 22.36 -4.97 -7.16
N PHE A 437 21.25 -4.30 -7.39
CA PHE A 437 20.84 -4.00 -8.75
C PHE A 437 21.85 -3.07 -9.43
N ARG A 438 22.22 -3.42 -10.65
CA ARG A 438 23.07 -2.58 -11.50
C ARG A 438 22.52 -2.69 -12.92
N PRO A 439 22.07 -1.59 -13.53
CA PRO A 439 21.70 -1.60 -14.94
C PRO A 439 22.95 -1.87 -15.79
N ALA A 440 22.76 -2.48 -16.94
CA ALA A 440 23.83 -2.57 -17.94
C ALA A 440 24.19 -1.14 -18.40
N SER A 441 25.47 -0.88 -18.54
CA SER A 441 26.03 0.42 -19.01
C SER A 441 25.76 0.62 -20.50
#